data_8e33bb32bf3ec171b9bb7d4f852684c8
#
_entry.id   8e33bb32bf3ec171b9bb7d4f852684c8
#
_cell.length_a   1.000
_cell.length_b   1.000
_cell.length_c   1.000
_cell.angle_alpha   90.00
_cell.angle_beta   90.00
_cell.angle_gamma   90.00
#
_symmetry.space_group_name_H-M   'P 1'
#
loop_
_entity.id
_entity.type
_entity.pdbx_description
1 polymer ?
#
loop_
_entity_poly.entity_id
_entity_poly.type
_entity_poly.pdbx_seq_one_letter_code
_entity_poly.pdbx_strand_id
1 'polypeptide(L)'
;MIIYNKIRILLIFNLGERGDRMITTNAFDYINVLDKAADASWKRESLLTNNLANVDTPGYKRVDLDFASVLKREIKTFKYLPLDKKVRDLNGNLGALEVEPYTDSANYSYRLDRNNVDVDTENVELASEELRYEMLTTAINEEFSRLNSVLK
;
A
#
# COMPACT_ATOMS: atom_id res chain seq x y z
N MET A 1 -10.06 -11.34 -8.47
CA MET A 1 -9.14 -12.32 -7.86
C MET A 1 -8.90 -13.56 -8.72
N ILE A 2 -9.90 -14.20 -9.33
CA ILE A 2 -9.76 -15.42 -10.15
C ILE A 2 -9.05 -15.20 -11.50
N ILE A 3 -9.25 -14.05 -12.14
CA ILE A 3 -8.64 -13.69 -13.43
C ILE A 3 -7.14 -13.38 -13.26
N TYR A 4 -6.75 -12.75 -12.16
CA TYR A 4 -5.37 -12.42 -11.81
C TYR A 4 -4.48 -13.66 -11.68
N ASN A 5 -4.98 -14.71 -11.02
CA ASN A 5 -4.26 -15.98 -10.89
C ASN A 5 -4.16 -16.76 -12.22
N LYS A 6 -5.15 -16.67 -13.10
CA LYS A 6 -5.08 -17.34 -14.41
C LYS A 6 -4.03 -16.74 -15.34
N ILE A 7 -3.90 -15.41 -15.36
CA ILE A 7 -2.90 -14.72 -16.19
C ILE A 7 -1.49 -15.02 -15.67
N ARG A 8 -1.30 -15.04 -14.35
CA ARG A 8 -0.01 -15.39 -13.73
C ARG A 8 0.41 -16.84 -14.02
N ILE A 9 -0.53 -17.78 -14.00
CA ILE A 9 -0.29 -19.20 -14.29
C ILE A 9 -0.01 -19.42 -15.78
N LEU A 10 -0.70 -18.72 -16.69
CA LEU A 10 -0.49 -18.86 -18.13
C LEU A 10 0.89 -18.33 -18.58
N LEU A 11 1.38 -17.26 -17.95
CA LEU A 11 2.73 -16.72 -18.20
C LEU A 11 3.84 -17.63 -17.67
N ILE A 12 3.62 -18.33 -16.56
CA ILE A 12 4.60 -19.27 -16.00
C ILE A 12 4.67 -20.57 -16.81
N PHE A 13 3.58 -21.04 -17.40
CA PHE A 13 3.55 -22.32 -18.12
C PHE A 13 4.12 -22.26 -19.56
N ASN A 14 4.23 -21.06 -20.17
CA ASN A 14 4.79 -20.89 -21.52
C ASN A 14 6.31 -20.64 -21.56
N LEU A 15 7.00 -20.64 -20.41
CA LEU A 15 8.43 -20.32 -20.29
C LEU A 15 9.32 -21.51 -19.93
N GLY A 16 8.77 -22.72 -19.94
CA GLY A 16 9.54 -23.94 -19.72
C GLY A 16 10.03 -24.56 -21.02
N GLU A 17 11.09 -24.06 -21.60
CA GLU A 17 12.09 -24.73 -22.44
C GLU A 17 12.71 -23.76 -23.45
N ARG A 18 13.59 -22.91 -22.99
CA ARG A 18 14.79 -22.41 -23.67
C ARG A 18 15.45 -21.39 -22.75
N GLY A 19 16.72 -21.60 -22.45
CA GLY A 19 17.52 -20.71 -21.62
C GLY A 19 17.71 -19.34 -22.27
N ASP A 20 16.68 -18.53 -22.22
CA ASP A 20 16.67 -17.13 -22.65
C ASP A 20 15.98 -16.27 -21.60
N ARG A 21 16.81 -15.36 -21.11
CA ARG A 21 16.47 -14.10 -20.43
C ARG A 21 15.00 -13.98 -20.06
N MET A 22 14.66 -14.26 -18.81
CA MET A 22 13.42 -13.77 -18.26
C MET A 22 13.33 -12.29 -18.62
N ILE A 23 12.37 -11.94 -19.46
CA ILE A 23 11.92 -10.57 -19.61
C ILE A 23 11.24 -10.27 -18.28
N THR A 24 12.02 -9.89 -17.28
CA THR A 24 11.50 -9.30 -16.06
C THR A 24 10.92 -7.95 -16.47
N THR A 25 9.66 -7.96 -16.85
CA THR A 25 8.94 -6.75 -17.20
C THR A 25 8.80 -5.93 -15.94
N ASN A 26 9.55 -4.83 -15.84
CA ASN A 26 9.49 -3.87 -14.74
C ASN A 26 8.04 -3.42 -14.43
N ALA A 27 7.12 -3.59 -15.36
CA ALA A 27 5.71 -3.27 -15.21
C ALA A 27 5.03 -4.01 -14.05
N PHE A 28 5.34 -5.31 -13.87
CA PHE A 28 4.77 -6.07 -12.74
C PHE A 28 5.40 -5.68 -11.40
N ASP A 29 6.66 -5.24 -11.40
CA ASP A 29 7.32 -4.78 -10.19
C ASP A 29 6.62 -3.53 -9.64
N TYR A 30 6.26 -2.59 -10.50
CA TYR A 30 5.48 -1.41 -10.13
C TYR A 30 4.08 -1.77 -9.66
N ILE A 31 3.38 -2.65 -10.37
CA ILE A 31 2.03 -3.09 -10.01
C ILE A 31 2.03 -3.74 -8.62
N ASN A 32 2.99 -4.60 -8.31
CA ASN A 32 3.08 -5.27 -7.02
C ASN A 32 3.33 -4.29 -5.86
N VAL A 33 4.15 -3.27 -6.07
CA VAL A 33 4.38 -2.22 -5.06
C VAL A 33 3.15 -1.32 -4.90
N LEU A 34 2.47 -0.96 -6.00
CA LEU A 34 1.22 -0.20 -5.96
C LEU A 34 0.10 -0.98 -5.27
N ASP A 35 0.00 -2.29 -5.49
CA ASP A 35 -0.95 -3.18 -4.85
C ASP A 35 -0.73 -3.20 -3.32
N LYS A 36 0.53 -3.32 -2.87
CA LYS A 36 0.87 -3.20 -1.44
C LYS A 36 0.52 -1.83 -0.85
N ALA A 37 0.71 -0.77 -1.63
CA ALA A 37 0.31 0.57 -1.19
C ALA A 37 -1.22 0.71 -1.09
N ALA A 38 -1.97 0.12 -2.03
CA ALA A 38 -3.43 0.12 -1.99
C ALA A 38 -3.97 -0.70 -0.81
N ASP A 39 -3.40 -1.87 -0.53
CA ASP A 39 -3.73 -2.69 0.63
C ASP A 39 -3.51 -1.91 1.96
N ALA A 40 -2.37 -1.21 2.06
CA ALA A 40 -2.05 -0.41 3.24
C ALA A 40 -3.00 0.80 3.39
N SER A 41 -3.38 1.45 2.29
CA SER A 41 -4.33 2.55 2.26
C SER A 41 -5.72 2.09 2.71
N TRP A 42 -6.22 0.97 2.18
CA TRP A 42 -7.47 0.38 2.59
C TRP A 42 -7.49 -0.03 4.08
N LYS A 43 -6.37 -0.61 4.56
CA LYS A 43 -6.23 -0.95 5.98
C LYS A 43 -6.25 0.30 6.87
N ARG A 44 -5.59 1.39 6.45
CA ARG A 44 -5.59 2.66 7.17
C ARG A 44 -6.98 3.29 7.21
N GLU A 45 -7.71 3.31 6.10
CA GLU A 45 -9.10 3.79 6.01
C GLU A 45 -10.01 3.05 7.02
N SER A 46 -9.87 1.72 7.12
CA SER A 46 -10.58 0.92 8.12
C SER A 46 -10.24 1.31 9.56
N LEU A 47 -8.98 1.64 9.85
CA LEU A 47 -8.55 2.10 11.18
C LEU A 47 -9.12 3.48 11.51
N LEU A 48 -9.08 4.42 10.56
CA LEU A 48 -9.65 5.77 10.73
C LEU A 48 -11.17 5.71 10.97
N THR A 49 -11.87 4.86 10.22
CA THR A 49 -13.31 4.60 10.43
C THR A 49 -13.58 4.03 11.83
N ASN A 50 -12.74 3.11 12.29
CA ASN A 50 -12.82 2.57 13.65
C ASN A 50 -12.56 3.63 14.72
N ASN A 51 -11.59 4.54 14.51
CA ASN A 51 -11.33 5.64 15.42
C ASN A 51 -12.56 6.55 15.55
N LEU A 52 -13.18 6.92 14.40
CA LEU A 52 -14.40 7.72 14.37
C LEU A 52 -15.57 7.04 15.08
N ALA A 53 -15.77 5.74 14.88
CA ALA A 53 -16.82 4.97 15.55
C ALA A 53 -16.64 4.92 17.07
N ASN A 54 -15.40 5.09 17.57
CA ASN A 54 -15.05 5.04 18.99
C ASN A 54 -14.77 6.42 19.61
N VAL A 55 -15.15 7.50 18.93
CA VAL A 55 -14.88 8.87 19.42
C VAL A 55 -15.50 9.16 20.79
N ASP A 56 -16.66 8.55 21.09
CA ASP A 56 -17.36 8.71 22.37
C ASP A 56 -17.05 7.58 23.37
N THR A 57 -16.16 6.66 23.04
CA THR A 57 -15.76 5.57 23.94
C THR A 57 -14.70 6.07 24.93
N PRO A 58 -15.00 6.13 26.25
CA PRO A 58 -14.03 6.59 27.24
C PRO A 58 -12.76 5.73 27.26
N GLY A 59 -11.61 6.40 27.32
CA GLY A 59 -10.30 5.73 27.36
C GLY A 59 -9.83 5.10 26.06
N TYR A 60 -10.59 5.22 24.96
CA TYR A 60 -10.15 4.74 23.64
C TYR A 60 -8.88 5.47 23.20
N LYS A 61 -8.00 4.74 22.52
CA LYS A 61 -6.75 5.27 21.95
C LYS A 61 -6.77 5.10 20.45
N ARG A 62 -6.48 6.19 19.75
CA ARG A 62 -6.34 6.25 18.30
C ARG A 62 -5.36 5.19 17.80
N VAL A 63 -5.73 4.49 16.76
CA VAL A 63 -4.88 3.52 16.06
C VAL A 63 -4.61 4.05 14.65
N ASP A 64 -3.36 3.99 14.19
CA ASP A 64 -2.99 4.45 12.86
C ASP A 64 -1.97 3.50 12.20
N LEU A 65 -1.68 3.74 10.93
CA LEU A 65 -0.75 2.94 10.13
C LEU A 65 0.09 3.87 9.26
N ASP A 66 1.44 3.75 9.33
CA ASP A 66 2.37 4.60 8.57
C ASP A 66 3.14 3.82 7.50
N PHE A 67 2.46 3.51 6.41
CA PHE A 67 3.07 2.88 5.25
C PHE A 67 4.07 3.80 4.54
N ALA A 68 3.79 5.11 4.49
CA ALA A 68 4.62 6.06 3.76
C ALA A 68 6.06 6.13 4.32
N SER A 69 6.21 6.11 5.63
CA SER A 69 7.54 6.09 6.27
C SER A 69 8.29 4.79 6.02
N VAL A 70 7.59 3.66 6.04
CA VAL A 70 8.19 2.35 5.74
C VAL A 70 8.66 2.30 4.29
N LEU A 71 7.82 2.67 3.33
CA LEU A 71 8.18 2.73 1.91
C LEU A 71 9.38 3.68 1.68
N LYS A 72 9.34 4.86 2.29
CA LYS A 72 10.42 5.84 2.20
C LYS A 72 11.74 5.33 2.78
N ARG A 73 11.69 4.58 3.89
CA ARG A 73 12.86 3.94 4.49
C ARG A 73 13.47 2.91 3.56
N GLU A 74 12.65 2.02 3.01
CA GLU A 74 13.11 0.97 2.10
C GLU A 74 13.69 1.55 0.80
N ILE A 75 13.04 2.55 0.18
CA ILE A 75 13.57 3.24 -1.00
C ILE A 75 14.90 3.96 -0.70
N LYS A 76 15.07 4.53 0.50
CA LYS A 76 16.32 5.22 0.88
C LYS A 76 17.50 4.28 1.08
N THR A 77 17.26 3.03 1.44
CA THR A 77 18.30 2.00 1.59
C THR A 77 19.09 1.83 0.29
N PHE A 78 18.45 2.08 -0.87
CA PHE A 78 19.06 1.99 -2.21
C PHE A 78 19.53 3.36 -2.76
N LYS A 79 20.29 4.11 -1.99
CA LYS A 79 20.58 5.55 -2.20
C LYS A 79 21.09 5.93 -3.60
N TYR A 80 21.86 5.06 -4.27
CA TYR A 80 22.52 5.35 -5.55
C TYR A 80 21.94 4.60 -6.74
N LEU A 81 20.80 3.94 -6.60
CA LEU A 81 20.17 3.18 -7.68
C LEU A 81 19.09 4.00 -8.39
N PRO A 82 18.90 3.82 -9.71
CA PRO A 82 17.76 4.37 -10.43
C PRO A 82 16.45 3.78 -9.87
N LEU A 83 15.35 4.52 -10.04
CA LEU A 83 14.05 4.16 -9.45
C LEU A 83 13.58 2.75 -9.85
N ASP A 84 13.69 2.41 -11.14
CA ASP A 84 13.27 1.09 -11.65
C ASP A 84 13.99 -0.06 -10.94
N LYS A 85 15.28 0.12 -10.65
CA LYS A 85 16.05 -0.89 -9.93
C LYS A 85 15.65 -0.98 -8.47
N LYS A 86 15.33 0.17 -7.84
CA LYS A 86 14.81 0.20 -6.46
C LYS A 86 13.46 -0.52 -6.36
N VAL A 87 12.56 -0.29 -7.31
CA VAL A 87 11.23 -0.93 -7.33
C VAL A 87 11.38 -2.44 -7.55
N ARG A 88 12.28 -2.87 -8.43
CA ARG A 88 12.59 -4.30 -8.63
C ARG A 88 13.13 -4.96 -7.38
N ASP A 89 14.07 -4.32 -6.69
CA ASP A 89 14.66 -4.84 -5.45
C ASP A 89 13.60 -4.90 -4.33
N LEU A 90 12.71 -3.91 -4.25
CA LEU A 90 11.54 -3.92 -3.35
C LEU A 90 10.56 -5.05 -3.69
N ASN A 91 10.28 -5.28 -4.97
CA ASN A 91 9.41 -6.37 -5.40
C ASN A 91 10.00 -7.75 -5.02
N GLY A 92 11.33 -7.88 -4.98
CA GLY A 92 12.01 -9.08 -4.46
C GLY A 92 11.79 -9.31 -2.95
N ASN A 93 11.40 -8.28 -2.19
CA ASN A 93 11.17 -8.35 -0.75
C ASN A 93 9.93 -7.55 -0.32
N LEU A 94 8.76 -7.90 -0.87
CA LEU A 94 7.49 -7.23 -0.53
C LEU A 94 7.11 -7.37 0.95
N GLY A 95 7.64 -8.37 1.67
CA GLY A 95 7.46 -8.51 3.11
C GLY A 95 8.05 -7.34 3.91
N ALA A 96 9.08 -6.67 3.40
CA ALA A 96 9.64 -5.46 4.03
C ALA A 96 8.68 -4.26 3.99
N LEU A 97 7.66 -4.31 3.14
CA LEU A 97 6.60 -3.30 3.03
C LEU A 97 5.36 -3.64 3.88
N GLU A 98 5.39 -4.71 4.65
CA GLU A 98 4.36 -4.99 5.63
C GLU A 98 4.41 -3.98 6.78
N VAL A 99 3.24 -3.42 7.12
CA VAL A 99 3.11 -2.41 8.18
C VAL A 99 2.07 -2.89 9.18
N GLU A 100 2.49 -2.87 10.45
CA GLU A 100 1.58 -3.14 11.56
C GLU A 100 0.96 -1.85 12.07
N PRO A 101 -0.34 -1.86 12.42
CA PRO A 101 -0.98 -0.75 13.09
C PRO A 101 -0.30 -0.45 14.43
N TYR A 102 -0.18 0.82 14.75
CA TYR A 102 0.31 1.26 16.05
C TYR A 102 -0.76 2.06 16.79
N THR A 103 -0.76 1.93 18.11
CA THR A 103 -1.64 2.73 18.97
C THR A 103 -0.92 4.03 19.31
N ASP A 104 -1.59 5.15 19.07
CA ASP A 104 -1.10 6.45 19.51
C ASP A 104 -1.20 6.55 21.03
N SER A 105 -0.04 6.40 21.69
CA SER A 105 0.08 6.50 23.14
C SER A 105 0.34 7.94 23.62
N ALA A 106 0.27 8.93 22.73
CA ALA A 106 0.44 10.32 23.13
C ALA A 106 -0.58 10.70 24.21
N ASN A 107 -0.06 11.16 25.35
CA ASN A 107 -0.88 11.54 26.51
C ASN A 107 -1.62 12.88 26.31
N TYR A 108 -1.67 13.39 25.09
CA TYR A 108 -2.39 14.62 24.75
C TYR A 108 -3.88 14.31 24.56
N SER A 109 -4.55 13.95 25.64
CA SER A 109 -6.00 13.99 25.66
C SER A 109 -6.42 15.31 26.30
N TYR A 110 -6.97 16.21 25.50
CA TYR A 110 -7.65 17.42 26.04
C TYR A 110 -9.03 17.07 26.58
N ARG A 111 -9.48 15.82 26.39
CA ARG A 111 -10.76 15.31 26.91
C ARG A 111 -10.55 14.66 28.29
N LEU A 112 -11.51 14.93 29.20
CA LEU A 112 -11.51 14.36 30.55
C LEU A 112 -11.69 12.84 30.57
N ASP A 113 -12.27 12.27 29.52
CA ASP A 113 -12.51 10.85 29.34
C ASP A 113 -11.28 10.05 28.86
N ARG A 114 -10.13 10.74 28.68
CA ARG A 114 -8.86 10.16 28.19
C ARG A 114 -8.90 9.60 26.76
N ASN A 115 -9.95 9.88 25.99
CA ASN A 115 -9.98 9.60 24.57
C ASN A 115 -9.08 10.62 23.84
N ASN A 116 -8.28 10.17 22.85
CA ASN A 116 -7.40 11.04 22.07
C ASN A 116 -7.80 11.12 20.59
N VAL A 117 -9.00 10.67 20.23
CA VAL A 117 -9.54 10.79 18.88
C VAL A 117 -10.11 12.20 18.69
N ASP A 118 -9.63 12.88 17.64
CA ASP A 118 -10.13 14.18 17.19
C ASP A 118 -10.95 13.96 15.90
N VAL A 119 -12.26 14.22 16.00
CA VAL A 119 -13.21 13.99 14.90
C VAL A 119 -12.87 14.78 13.63
N ASP A 120 -12.47 16.03 13.79
CA ASP A 120 -12.17 16.90 12.64
C ASP A 120 -10.90 16.38 11.92
N THR A 121 -9.88 16.04 12.69
CA THR A 121 -8.64 15.48 12.16
C THR A 121 -8.89 14.12 11.49
N GLU A 122 -9.61 13.20 12.14
CA GLU A 122 -9.87 11.86 11.57
C GLU A 122 -10.71 11.95 10.28
N ASN A 123 -11.69 12.86 10.19
CA ASN A 123 -12.47 13.05 8.95
C ASN A 123 -11.60 13.56 7.80
N VAL A 124 -10.69 14.50 8.05
CA VAL A 124 -9.75 14.98 7.02
C VAL A 124 -8.80 13.91 6.58
N GLU A 125 -8.26 13.13 7.53
CA GLU A 125 -7.38 12.00 7.26
C GLU A 125 -8.11 10.91 6.46
N LEU A 126 -9.36 10.59 6.81
CA LEU A 126 -10.20 9.62 6.11
C LEU A 126 -10.44 10.05 4.66
N ALA A 127 -10.89 11.27 4.42
CA ALA A 127 -11.10 11.80 3.07
C ALA A 127 -9.79 11.81 2.24
N SER A 128 -8.67 12.12 2.88
CA SER A 128 -7.35 12.07 2.24
C SER A 128 -6.95 10.64 1.85
N GLU A 129 -7.28 9.66 2.69
CA GLU A 129 -6.93 8.26 2.44
C GLU A 129 -7.83 7.63 1.37
N GLU A 130 -9.13 7.98 1.34
CA GLU A 130 -10.06 7.60 0.26
C GLU A 130 -9.55 8.07 -1.11
N LEU A 131 -9.14 9.35 -1.21
CA LEU A 131 -8.56 9.89 -2.44
C LEU A 131 -7.25 9.20 -2.82
N ARG A 132 -6.42 8.84 -1.84
CA ARG A 132 -5.18 8.10 -2.08
C ARG A 132 -5.47 6.71 -2.62
N TYR A 133 -6.42 5.99 -2.05
CA TYR A 133 -6.84 4.68 -2.53
C TYR A 133 -7.37 4.73 -3.96
N GLU A 134 -8.20 5.73 -4.29
CA GLU A 134 -8.71 5.95 -5.64
C GLU A 134 -7.58 6.24 -6.65
N MET A 135 -6.59 7.07 -6.28
CA MET A 135 -5.42 7.31 -7.11
C MET A 135 -4.59 6.06 -7.34
N LEU A 136 -4.38 5.24 -6.31
CA LEU A 136 -3.61 3.99 -6.42
C LEU A 136 -4.31 2.97 -7.31
N THR A 137 -5.62 2.80 -7.16
CA THR A 137 -6.40 1.90 -8.02
C THR A 137 -6.44 2.37 -9.48
N THR A 138 -6.50 3.68 -9.70
CA THR A 138 -6.39 4.27 -11.04
C THR A 138 -5.02 4.00 -11.65
N ALA A 139 -3.94 4.21 -10.90
CA ALA A 139 -2.58 3.95 -11.36
C ALA A 139 -2.36 2.46 -11.71
N ILE A 140 -2.89 1.53 -10.91
CA ILE A 140 -2.85 0.10 -11.20
C ILE A 140 -3.58 -0.21 -12.51
N ASN A 141 -4.76 0.36 -12.73
CA ASN A 141 -5.53 0.17 -13.97
C ASN A 141 -4.81 0.73 -15.19
N GLU A 142 -4.12 1.87 -15.06
CA GLU A 142 -3.30 2.45 -16.13
C GLU A 142 -2.13 1.54 -16.49
N GLU A 143 -1.43 0.96 -15.51
CA GLU A 143 -0.33 0.02 -15.77
C GLU A 143 -0.84 -1.24 -16.51
N PHE A 144 -1.99 -1.80 -16.12
CA PHE A 144 -2.62 -2.89 -16.86
C PHE A 144 -3.03 -2.49 -18.27
N SER A 145 -3.52 -1.27 -18.47
CA SER A 145 -3.87 -0.76 -19.79
C SER A 145 -2.65 -0.64 -20.70
N ARG A 146 -1.51 -0.15 -20.17
CA ARG A 146 -0.23 -0.12 -20.88
C ARG A 146 0.24 -1.51 -21.28
N LEU A 147 0.16 -2.48 -20.38
CA LEU A 147 0.50 -3.87 -20.70
C LEU A 147 -0.39 -4.43 -21.82
N ASN A 148 -1.68 -4.20 -21.76
CA ASN A 148 -2.61 -4.65 -22.80
C ASN A 148 -2.34 -4.01 -24.16
N SER A 149 -1.85 -2.78 -24.21
CA SER A 149 -1.52 -2.09 -25.46
C SER A 149 -0.28 -2.67 -26.17
N VAL A 150 0.62 -3.29 -25.39
CA VAL A 150 1.84 -3.93 -25.91
C VAL A 150 1.57 -5.37 -26.38
N LEU A 151 0.52 -6.01 -25.82
CA LEU A 151 0.15 -7.40 -26.12
C LEU A 151 -0.79 -7.53 -27.34
N LYS A 152 -1.27 -6.41 -27.90
CA LYS A 152 -2.05 -6.36 -29.15
C LYS A 152 -1.13 -6.18 -30.33
#